data_e5e46249e6352c8d8d38f9b55fcf8b7c
#
_entry.id   e5e46249e6352c8d8d38f9b55fcf8b7c
#
_cell.length_a   1.000
_cell.length_b   1.000
_cell.length_c   1.000
_cell.angle_alpha   90.00
_cell.angle_beta   90.00
_cell.angle_gamma   90.00
#
_symmetry.space_group_name_H-M   'P 1'
#
loop_
_entity.id
_entity.type
_entity.pdbx_description
1 polymer ?
#
loop_
_entity_poly.entity_id
_entity_poly.type
_entity_poly.pdbx_seq_one_letter_code
_entity_poly.pdbx_strand_id
1 'polypeptide(L)'
;MSTRWGAERRSSGQDYDARWERLAAAGEDPHGEANFVAAFGSASVLDAGCGTGRVAIQLARQGIETVGVDLDAGFIERAKAKEPVLEWHVADLASVDLGRQFELVLAAGNVMIFLAPNSEAAVLANVARHLVSGGRFVAGFQVRADGIGLEEFDRLAALVGMSLEDRYATWSRAAFHGGDYAVSVYRLTASA
;
A
#
# COMPACT_ATOMS: atom_id res chain seq x y z
N MET A 1 2.00 13.82 14.11
CA MET A 1 1.09 14.71 13.34
C MET A 1 -0.26 14.01 13.20
N SER A 2 -1.38 14.74 13.14
CA SER A 2 -2.71 14.10 12.97
C SER A 2 -2.88 13.71 11.50
N THR A 3 -3.05 12.43 11.21
CA THR A 3 -3.37 11.93 9.87
C THR A 3 -4.83 12.22 9.51
N ARG A 4 -5.15 12.27 8.22
CA ARG A 4 -6.54 12.36 7.75
C ARG A 4 -7.34 11.12 8.19
N TRP A 5 -6.71 9.96 8.32
CA TRP A 5 -7.33 8.75 8.84
C TRP A 5 -7.97 8.96 10.23
N GLY A 6 -7.25 9.59 11.17
CA GLY A 6 -7.76 9.87 12.51
C GLY A 6 -8.96 10.84 12.52
N ALA A 7 -9.05 11.74 11.53
CA ALA A 7 -10.12 12.71 11.39
C ALA A 7 -11.36 12.16 10.63
N GLU A 8 -11.14 11.24 9.68
CA GLU A 8 -12.18 10.71 8.78
C GLU A 8 -12.61 9.27 9.10
N ARG A 9 -12.16 8.69 10.23
CA ARG A 9 -12.44 7.31 10.61
C ARG A 9 -13.95 7.04 10.65
N ARG A 10 -14.48 6.43 9.58
CA ARG A 10 -15.92 6.13 9.40
C ARG A 10 -16.27 4.68 9.69
N SER A 11 -15.30 3.78 9.89
CA SER A 11 -15.57 2.36 10.10
C SER A 11 -14.64 1.77 11.16
N SER A 12 -15.17 0.86 11.96
CA SER A 12 -14.37 -0.02 12.81
C SER A 12 -13.65 -1.08 11.95
N GLY A 13 -12.61 -1.72 12.47
CA GLY A 13 -11.99 -2.86 11.78
C GLY A 13 -12.98 -3.99 11.48
N GLN A 14 -14.06 -4.15 12.29
CA GLN A 14 -15.14 -5.09 12.02
C GLN A 14 -15.94 -4.71 10.77
N ASP A 15 -16.33 -3.45 10.62
CA ASP A 15 -17.09 -2.98 9.46
C ASP A 15 -16.26 -3.10 8.19
N TYR A 16 -14.94 -2.86 8.31
CA TYR A 16 -14.00 -3.02 7.21
C TYR A 16 -13.95 -4.48 6.73
N ASP A 17 -13.76 -5.43 7.64
CA ASP A 17 -13.72 -6.86 7.32
C ASP A 17 -15.06 -7.35 6.76
N ALA A 18 -16.19 -6.99 7.40
CA ALA A 18 -17.52 -7.35 6.94
C ALA A 18 -17.85 -6.82 5.53
N ARG A 19 -17.27 -5.69 5.12
CA ARG A 19 -17.39 -5.20 3.76
C ARG A 19 -16.76 -6.17 2.76
N TRP A 20 -15.53 -6.63 3.02
CA TRP A 20 -14.82 -7.54 2.13
C TRP A 20 -15.46 -8.94 2.09
N GLU A 21 -15.98 -9.43 3.23
CA GLU A 21 -16.74 -10.68 3.28
C GLU A 21 -18.00 -10.61 2.41
N ARG A 22 -18.72 -9.47 2.43
CA ARG A 22 -19.88 -9.25 1.57
C ARG A 22 -19.53 -9.21 0.08
N LEU A 23 -18.41 -8.56 -0.29
CA LEU A 23 -17.94 -8.52 -1.67
C LEU A 23 -17.58 -9.93 -2.17
N ALA A 24 -16.86 -10.70 -1.35
CA ALA A 24 -16.54 -12.09 -1.66
C ALA A 24 -17.81 -12.96 -1.81
N ALA A 25 -18.80 -12.79 -0.93
CA ALA A 25 -20.09 -13.49 -1.01
C ALA A 25 -20.89 -13.08 -2.27
N ALA A 26 -20.70 -11.87 -2.78
CA ALA A 26 -21.29 -11.40 -4.03
C ALA A 26 -20.53 -11.88 -5.31
N GLY A 27 -19.45 -12.66 -5.14
CA GLY A 27 -18.65 -13.18 -6.27
C GLY A 27 -17.61 -12.20 -6.78
N GLU A 28 -17.36 -11.08 -6.10
CA GLU A 28 -16.26 -10.18 -6.42
C GLU A 28 -14.95 -10.73 -5.86
N ASP A 29 -13.83 -10.49 -6.56
CA ASP A 29 -12.51 -10.91 -6.10
C ASP A 29 -12.01 -9.97 -4.97
N PRO A 30 -11.98 -10.43 -3.70
CA PRO A 30 -11.47 -9.64 -2.59
C PRO A 30 -9.93 -9.57 -2.56
N HIS A 31 -9.25 -10.26 -3.48
CA HIS A 31 -7.80 -10.44 -3.52
C HIS A 31 -7.13 -9.80 -4.72
N GLY A 32 -7.83 -8.95 -5.47
CA GLY A 32 -7.31 -8.32 -6.69
C GLY A 32 -5.96 -7.63 -6.49
N GLU A 33 -5.75 -6.95 -5.36
CA GLU A 33 -4.48 -6.30 -5.03
C GLU A 33 -3.36 -7.32 -4.77
N ALA A 34 -3.65 -8.41 -4.05
CA ALA A 34 -2.66 -9.45 -3.80
C ALA A 34 -2.26 -10.16 -5.09
N ASN A 35 -3.24 -10.49 -5.95
CA ASN A 35 -3.01 -11.12 -7.24
C ASN A 35 -2.19 -10.21 -8.18
N PHE A 36 -2.47 -8.91 -8.16
CA PHE A 36 -1.71 -7.90 -8.92
C PHE A 36 -0.23 -7.88 -8.51
N VAL A 37 0.03 -7.88 -7.19
CA VAL A 37 1.39 -7.84 -6.63
C VAL A 37 2.13 -9.15 -6.86
N ALA A 38 1.48 -10.29 -6.62
CA ALA A 38 2.08 -11.61 -6.82
C ALA A 38 2.57 -11.84 -8.27
N ALA A 39 1.90 -11.23 -9.24
CA ALA A 39 2.29 -11.32 -10.66
C ALA A 39 3.66 -10.69 -10.97
N PHE A 40 4.24 -9.89 -10.07
CA PHE A 40 5.62 -9.39 -10.23
C PHE A 40 6.70 -10.43 -9.84
N GLY A 41 6.32 -11.51 -9.16
CA GLY A 41 7.25 -12.56 -8.74
C GLY A 41 8.22 -12.14 -7.63
N SER A 42 7.88 -11.09 -6.87
CA SER A 42 8.69 -10.61 -5.75
C SER A 42 8.67 -11.61 -4.59
N ALA A 43 9.84 -11.92 -4.03
CA ALA A 43 9.96 -12.84 -2.90
C ALA A 43 9.60 -12.18 -1.56
N SER A 44 9.73 -10.86 -1.44
CA SER A 44 9.44 -10.12 -0.23
C SER A 44 8.61 -8.85 -0.49
N VAL A 45 7.58 -8.62 0.33
CA VAL A 45 6.64 -7.50 0.20
C VAL A 45 6.44 -6.81 1.54
N LEU A 46 6.49 -5.48 1.55
CA LEU A 46 6.00 -4.63 2.63
C LEU A 46 4.60 -4.13 2.25
N ASP A 47 3.58 -4.52 3.02
CA ASP A 47 2.21 -3.99 2.91
C ASP A 47 2.11 -2.73 3.80
N ALA A 48 2.30 -1.58 3.19
CA ALA A 48 2.35 -0.27 3.82
C ALA A 48 0.95 0.34 3.90
N GLY A 49 0.38 0.38 5.11
CA GLY A 49 -1.04 0.68 5.36
C GLY A 49 -1.89 -0.59 5.24
N CYS A 50 -1.43 -1.68 5.87
CA CYS A 50 -2.00 -3.02 5.70
C CYS A 50 -3.41 -3.19 6.29
N GLY A 51 -3.89 -2.22 7.08
CA GLY A 51 -5.18 -2.32 7.75
C GLY A 51 -5.28 -3.56 8.62
N THR A 52 -6.36 -4.33 8.45
CA THR A 52 -6.60 -5.60 9.17
C THR A 52 -5.89 -6.80 8.53
N GLY A 53 -4.92 -6.58 7.63
CA GLY A 53 -4.03 -7.60 7.07
C GLY A 53 -4.57 -8.37 5.87
N ARG A 54 -5.67 -7.97 5.24
CA ARG A 54 -6.31 -8.72 4.14
C ARG A 54 -5.33 -9.07 3.01
N VAL A 55 -4.58 -8.08 2.51
CA VAL A 55 -3.65 -8.27 1.40
C VAL A 55 -2.40 -9.02 1.85
N ALA A 56 -1.79 -8.61 2.96
CA ALA A 56 -0.59 -9.24 3.51
C ALA A 56 -0.80 -10.75 3.77
N ILE A 57 -1.93 -11.12 4.39
CA ILE A 57 -2.28 -12.53 4.67
C ILE A 57 -2.42 -13.32 3.37
N GLN A 58 -3.05 -12.74 2.34
CA GLN A 58 -3.22 -13.42 1.07
C GLN A 58 -1.89 -13.62 0.34
N LEU A 59 -0.99 -12.62 0.38
CA LEU A 59 0.37 -12.74 -0.18
C LEU A 59 1.17 -13.84 0.53
N ALA A 60 1.12 -13.88 1.86
CA ALA A 60 1.79 -14.92 2.65
C ALA A 60 1.26 -16.33 2.32
N ARG A 61 -0.06 -16.49 2.12
CA ARG A 61 -0.64 -17.77 1.67
C ARG A 61 -0.18 -18.19 0.28
N GLN A 62 0.27 -17.25 -0.54
CA GLN A 62 0.89 -17.52 -1.85
C GLN A 62 2.41 -17.77 -1.74
N GLY A 63 2.96 -17.85 -0.52
CA GLY A 63 4.36 -18.12 -0.27
C GLY A 63 5.29 -16.91 -0.36
N ILE A 64 4.75 -15.70 -0.36
CA ILE A 64 5.51 -14.46 -0.42
C ILE A 64 5.81 -13.99 1.01
N GLU A 65 7.07 -13.74 1.34
CA GLU A 65 7.45 -13.15 2.62
C GLU A 65 6.83 -11.77 2.75
N THR A 66 6.00 -11.56 3.78
CA THR A 66 5.22 -10.31 3.89
C THR A 66 5.28 -9.76 5.29
N VAL A 67 5.51 -8.44 5.38
CA VAL A 67 5.43 -7.64 6.61
C VAL A 67 4.31 -6.61 6.46
N GLY A 68 3.49 -6.42 7.49
CA GLY A 68 2.43 -5.42 7.51
C GLY A 68 2.73 -4.26 8.45
N VAL A 69 2.51 -3.04 7.98
CA VAL A 69 2.62 -1.80 8.77
C VAL A 69 1.34 -1.01 8.66
N ASP A 70 0.78 -0.57 9.78
CA ASP A 70 -0.35 0.36 9.82
C ASP A 70 -0.22 1.31 11.01
N LEU A 71 -0.79 2.49 10.92
CA LEU A 71 -0.82 3.46 12.01
C LEU A 71 -1.85 3.09 13.09
N ASP A 72 -2.92 2.39 12.72
CA ASP A 72 -4.03 2.03 13.61
C ASP A 72 -3.71 0.75 14.39
N ALA A 73 -3.45 0.91 15.70
CA ALA A 73 -3.15 -0.22 16.59
C ALA A 73 -4.30 -1.25 16.64
N GLY A 74 -5.55 -0.81 16.55
CA GLY A 74 -6.71 -1.71 16.55
C GLY A 74 -6.80 -2.54 15.27
N PHE A 75 -6.35 -2.01 14.14
CA PHE A 75 -6.23 -2.77 12.89
C PHE A 75 -5.12 -3.81 12.99
N ILE A 76 -3.97 -3.44 13.53
CA ILE A 76 -2.84 -4.37 13.73
C ILE A 76 -3.20 -5.48 14.73
N GLU A 77 -3.91 -5.17 15.81
CA GLU A 77 -4.41 -6.21 16.73
C GLU A 77 -5.29 -7.25 16.01
N ARG A 78 -6.15 -6.78 15.11
CA ARG A 78 -7.00 -7.68 14.30
C ARG A 78 -6.19 -8.48 13.28
N ALA A 79 -5.20 -7.86 12.64
CA ALA A 79 -4.29 -8.56 11.72
C ALA A 79 -3.53 -9.68 12.44
N LYS A 80 -2.99 -9.40 13.62
CA LYS A 80 -2.32 -10.38 14.50
C LYS A 80 -3.27 -11.51 14.92
N ALA A 81 -4.52 -11.19 15.24
CA ALA A 81 -5.51 -12.22 15.61
C ALA A 81 -5.85 -13.16 14.46
N LYS A 82 -5.84 -12.68 13.20
CA LYS A 82 -6.11 -13.48 12.01
C LYS A 82 -4.89 -14.32 11.57
N GLU A 83 -3.70 -13.74 11.66
CA GLU A 83 -2.46 -14.39 11.22
C GLU A 83 -1.31 -14.00 12.14
N PRO A 84 -1.14 -14.72 13.28
CA PRO A 84 -0.17 -14.38 14.32
C PRO A 84 1.29 -14.68 13.93
N VAL A 85 1.52 -15.43 12.85
CA VAL A 85 2.85 -15.81 12.39
C VAL A 85 3.51 -14.70 11.57
N LEU A 86 2.69 -13.84 10.95
CA LEU A 86 3.23 -12.71 10.19
C LEU A 86 3.75 -11.59 11.09
N GLU A 87 4.70 -10.86 10.57
CA GLU A 87 5.28 -9.68 11.22
C GLU A 87 4.39 -8.45 11.00
N TRP A 88 3.94 -7.82 12.11
CA TRP A 88 3.03 -6.68 12.11
C TRP A 88 3.56 -5.54 12.98
N HIS A 89 3.54 -4.32 12.45
CA HIS A 89 4.01 -3.12 13.13
C HIS A 89 2.94 -2.04 13.22
N VAL A 90 2.81 -1.43 14.38
CA VAL A 90 2.06 -0.17 14.55
C VAL A 90 3.06 0.96 14.36
N ALA A 91 3.02 1.64 13.22
CA ALA A 91 3.98 2.71 12.93
C ALA A 91 3.46 3.69 11.86
N ASP A 92 4.06 4.90 11.86
CA ASP A 92 3.83 5.90 10.83
C ASP A 92 4.75 5.63 9.62
N LEU A 93 4.16 5.55 8.43
CA LEU A 93 4.87 5.30 7.18
C LEU A 93 5.91 6.38 6.83
N ALA A 94 5.77 7.59 7.39
CA ALA A 94 6.74 8.66 7.18
C ALA A 94 8.05 8.45 7.96
N SER A 95 8.07 7.57 8.98
CA SER A 95 9.20 7.45 9.92
C SER A 95 9.56 6.03 10.33
N VAL A 96 8.75 5.03 10.01
CA VAL A 96 9.05 3.64 10.36
C VAL A 96 10.42 3.22 9.82
N ASP A 97 11.16 2.47 10.64
CA ASP A 97 12.41 1.82 10.22
C ASP A 97 12.33 0.34 10.62
N LEU A 98 12.28 -0.53 9.61
CA LEU A 98 12.21 -1.98 9.79
C LEU A 98 13.60 -2.64 9.74
N GLY A 99 14.67 -1.85 9.53
CA GLY A 99 16.04 -2.35 9.43
C GLY A 99 16.31 -3.31 8.27
N ARG A 100 15.40 -3.36 7.28
CA ARG A 100 15.47 -4.27 6.13
C ARG A 100 14.84 -3.64 4.89
N GLN A 101 15.14 -4.24 3.74
CA GLN A 101 14.59 -3.86 2.43
C GLN A 101 13.75 -4.98 1.84
N PHE A 102 12.84 -4.60 0.95
CA PHE A 102 11.88 -5.47 0.28
C PHE A 102 12.01 -5.34 -1.24
N GLU A 103 11.66 -6.38 -1.98
CA GLU A 103 11.60 -6.33 -3.44
C GLU A 103 10.40 -5.52 -3.94
N LEU A 104 9.34 -5.45 -3.10
CA LEU A 104 8.16 -4.64 -3.40
C LEU A 104 7.61 -4.00 -2.12
N VAL A 105 7.22 -2.73 -2.22
CA VAL A 105 6.38 -2.04 -1.22
C VAL A 105 5.03 -1.76 -1.85
N LEU A 106 3.96 -2.13 -1.14
CA LEU A 106 2.58 -1.93 -1.57
C LEU A 106 1.88 -0.90 -0.69
N ALA A 107 1.20 0.07 -1.27
CA ALA A 107 0.26 0.96 -0.60
C ALA A 107 -1.12 0.82 -1.27
N ALA A 108 -1.90 -0.19 -0.86
CA ALA A 108 -3.24 -0.47 -1.36
C ALA A 108 -4.33 0.20 -0.49
N GLY A 109 -5.57 0.21 -0.98
CA GLY A 109 -6.72 0.65 -0.18
C GLY A 109 -6.75 2.14 0.14
N ASN A 110 -6.27 2.99 -0.77
CA ASN A 110 -6.29 4.44 -0.60
C ASN A 110 -5.37 5.01 0.49
N VAL A 111 -4.32 4.31 0.90
CA VAL A 111 -3.38 4.77 1.93
C VAL A 111 -2.93 6.21 1.69
N MET A 112 -2.61 6.55 0.45
CA MET A 112 -2.05 7.85 0.09
C MET A 112 -2.98 9.03 0.36
N ILE A 113 -4.31 8.84 0.30
CA ILE A 113 -5.26 9.93 0.62
C ILE A 113 -5.47 10.13 2.12
N PHE A 114 -5.07 9.17 2.96
CA PHE A 114 -5.21 9.23 4.41
C PHE A 114 -3.95 9.68 5.14
N LEU A 115 -2.88 9.97 4.43
CA LEU A 115 -1.64 10.50 5.02
C LEU A 115 -1.87 11.82 5.74
N ALA A 116 -0.97 12.18 6.66
CA ALA A 116 -0.96 13.53 7.22
C ALA A 116 -0.70 14.55 6.11
N PRO A 117 -1.35 15.71 6.12
CA PRO A 117 -1.11 16.75 5.11
C PRO A 117 0.38 17.07 4.98
N ASN A 118 0.88 17.13 3.76
CA ASN A 118 2.28 17.40 3.40
C ASN A 118 3.30 16.35 3.90
N SER A 119 2.88 15.13 4.22
CA SER A 119 3.79 14.03 4.58
C SER A 119 4.14 13.12 3.41
N GLU A 120 3.55 13.32 2.24
CA GLU A 120 3.71 12.46 1.05
C GLU A 120 5.18 12.30 0.64
N ALA A 121 5.95 13.40 0.64
CA ALA A 121 7.38 13.35 0.34
C ALA A 121 8.18 12.52 1.35
N ALA A 122 7.85 12.65 2.65
CA ALA A 122 8.51 11.88 3.71
C ALA A 122 8.16 10.38 3.59
N VAL A 123 6.90 10.06 3.29
CA VAL A 123 6.48 8.67 3.06
C VAL A 123 7.20 8.07 1.85
N LEU A 124 7.26 8.79 0.72
CA LEU A 124 7.97 8.30 -0.48
C LEU A 124 9.46 8.11 -0.24
N ALA A 125 10.10 9.03 0.49
CA ALA A 125 11.51 8.88 0.88
C ALA A 125 11.70 7.65 1.78
N ASN A 126 10.77 7.39 2.68
CA ASN A 126 10.84 6.22 3.55
C ASN A 126 10.56 4.92 2.78
N VAL A 127 9.61 4.91 1.85
CA VAL A 127 9.35 3.79 0.93
C VAL A 127 10.62 3.45 0.14
N ALA A 128 11.30 4.46 -0.44
CA ALA A 128 12.54 4.25 -1.19
C ALA A 128 13.64 3.61 -0.34
N ARG A 129 13.76 3.96 0.94
CA ARG A 129 14.73 3.34 1.88
C ARG A 129 14.43 1.86 2.16
N HIS A 130 13.17 1.47 2.12
CA HIS A 130 12.73 0.09 2.33
C HIS A 130 12.67 -0.75 1.05
N LEU A 131 13.08 -0.20 -0.09
CA LEU A 131 13.18 -0.94 -1.35
C LEU A 131 14.63 -1.37 -1.62
N VAL A 132 14.80 -2.59 -2.10
CA VAL A 132 16.07 -2.99 -2.72
C VAL A 132 16.28 -2.20 -4.01
N SER A 133 17.54 -2.10 -4.47
CA SER A 133 17.83 -1.54 -5.81
C SER A 133 17.06 -2.31 -6.89
N GLY A 134 16.35 -1.59 -7.74
CA GLY A 134 15.46 -2.18 -8.76
C GLY A 134 14.14 -2.72 -8.21
N GLY A 135 13.85 -2.53 -6.92
CA GLY A 135 12.57 -2.89 -6.30
C GLY A 135 11.42 -2.00 -6.79
N ARG A 136 10.19 -2.42 -6.53
CA ARG A 136 8.98 -1.73 -6.99
C ARG A 136 8.18 -1.14 -5.84
N PHE A 137 7.65 0.04 -6.08
CA PHE A 137 6.59 0.63 -5.26
C PHE A 137 5.28 0.60 -6.04
N VAL A 138 4.22 0.02 -5.46
CA VAL A 138 2.89 -0.02 -6.05
C VAL A 138 1.94 0.76 -5.15
N ALA A 139 1.28 1.79 -5.69
CA ALA A 139 0.30 2.60 -4.97
C ALA A 139 -1.02 2.65 -5.72
N GLY A 140 -2.13 2.29 -5.03
CA GLY A 140 -3.48 2.38 -5.57
C GLY A 140 -4.35 3.32 -4.75
N PHE A 141 -4.80 4.45 -5.35
CA PHE A 141 -5.59 5.44 -4.63
C PHE A 141 -6.51 6.27 -5.53
N GLN A 142 -7.52 6.86 -4.89
CA GLN A 142 -8.41 7.81 -5.54
C GLN A 142 -7.70 9.14 -5.81
N VAL A 143 -7.83 9.64 -7.05
CA VAL A 143 -7.35 10.95 -7.48
C VAL A 143 -8.43 11.97 -7.11
N ARG A 144 -8.22 12.71 -6.04
CA ARG A 144 -9.18 13.67 -5.48
C ARG A 144 -8.70 15.10 -5.67
N ALA A 145 -9.64 16.03 -5.84
CA ALA A 145 -9.32 17.46 -5.99
C ALA A 145 -8.64 18.06 -4.74
N ASP A 146 -8.91 17.50 -3.56
CA ASP A 146 -8.34 17.91 -2.26
C ASP A 146 -7.14 17.05 -1.81
N GLY A 147 -6.69 16.11 -2.65
CA GLY A 147 -5.57 15.20 -2.42
C GLY A 147 -4.37 15.51 -3.30
N ILE A 148 -3.36 14.64 -3.23
CA ILE A 148 -2.22 14.70 -4.14
C ILE A 148 -2.64 14.28 -5.55
N GLY A 149 -2.35 15.12 -6.55
CA GLY A 149 -2.52 14.78 -7.96
C GLY A 149 -1.42 13.83 -8.46
N LEU A 150 -1.70 13.10 -9.55
CA LEU A 150 -0.75 12.12 -10.09
C LEU A 150 0.56 12.76 -10.55
N GLU A 151 0.53 13.94 -11.17
CA GLU A 151 1.74 14.65 -11.60
C GLU A 151 2.65 15.00 -10.43
N GLU A 152 2.07 15.51 -9.34
CA GLU A 152 2.84 15.84 -8.14
C GLU A 152 3.36 14.57 -7.46
N PHE A 153 2.57 13.50 -7.44
CA PHE A 153 3.00 12.21 -6.92
C PHE A 153 4.19 11.65 -7.71
N ASP A 154 4.13 11.71 -9.06
CA ASP A 154 5.23 11.31 -9.95
C ASP A 154 6.49 12.15 -9.70
N ARG A 155 6.32 13.47 -9.55
CA ARG A 155 7.43 14.39 -9.26
C ARG A 155 8.10 14.06 -7.92
N LEU A 156 7.33 13.80 -6.87
CA LEU A 156 7.86 13.42 -5.56
C LEU A 156 8.55 12.06 -5.60
N ALA A 157 7.99 11.08 -6.32
CA ALA A 157 8.60 9.78 -6.51
C ALA A 157 9.96 9.90 -7.24
N ALA A 158 10.04 10.74 -8.27
CA ALA A 158 11.29 10.99 -9.00
C ALA A 158 12.39 11.61 -8.12
N LEU A 159 12.04 12.48 -7.17
CA LEU A 159 13.01 13.09 -6.23
C LEU A 159 13.70 12.07 -5.33
N VAL A 160 13.10 10.90 -5.12
CA VAL A 160 13.65 9.81 -4.30
C VAL A 160 14.17 8.66 -5.15
N GLY A 161 14.38 8.88 -6.46
CA GLY A 161 14.97 7.91 -7.37
C GLY A 161 14.00 6.84 -7.88
N MET A 162 12.70 7.06 -7.76
CA MET A 162 11.68 6.15 -8.31
C MET A 162 11.14 6.70 -9.63
N SER A 163 11.13 5.88 -10.70
CA SER A 163 10.53 6.20 -12.00
C SER A 163 9.23 5.43 -12.21
N LEU A 164 8.21 6.07 -12.77
CA LEU A 164 6.97 5.41 -13.17
C LEU A 164 7.27 4.34 -14.22
N GLU A 165 6.90 3.08 -13.94
CA GLU A 165 7.04 1.93 -14.84
C GLU A 165 5.72 1.72 -15.60
N ASP A 166 4.58 1.73 -14.88
CA ASP A 166 3.24 1.52 -15.41
C ASP A 166 2.17 2.25 -14.60
N ARG A 167 1.01 2.51 -15.24
CA ARG A 167 -0.19 3.00 -14.56
C ARG A 167 -1.44 2.35 -15.11
N TYR A 168 -2.30 1.88 -14.20
CA TYR A 168 -3.55 1.18 -14.50
C TYR A 168 -4.74 1.88 -13.85
N ALA A 169 -5.93 1.71 -14.45
CA ALA A 169 -7.18 2.20 -13.86
C ALA A 169 -7.70 1.29 -12.73
N THR A 170 -7.30 0.02 -12.72
CA THR A 170 -7.79 -0.98 -11.77
C THR A 170 -6.69 -1.98 -11.39
N TRP A 171 -6.92 -2.72 -10.31
CA TRP A 171 -6.07 -3.84 -9.90
C TRP A 171 -6.12 -5.04 -10.88
N SER A 172 -7.06 -5.07 -11.81
CA SER A 172 -7.09 -6.04 -12.92
C SER A 172 -6.33 -5.58 -14.17
N ARG A 173 -5.48 -4.55 -14.05
CA ARG A 173 -4.61 -4.00 -15.11
C ARG A 173 -5.36 -3.38 -16.30
N ALA A 174 -6.58 -2.84 -16.08
CA ALA A 174 -7.23 -2.04 -17.09
C ALA A 174 -6.38 -0.82 -17.44
N ALA A 175 -6.28 -0.48 -18.73
CA ALA A 175 -5.48 0.65 -19.19
C ALA A 175 -5.96 1.96 -18.56
N PHE A 176 -5.02 2.80 -18.09
CA PHE A 176 -5.35 4.12 -17.53
C PHE A 176 -5.42 5.17 -18.65
N HIS A 177 -6.57 5.78 -18.80
CA HIS A 177 -6.83 6.88 -19.74
C HIS A 177 -7.31 8.15 -19.04
N GLY A 178 -7.01 8.30 -17.77
CA GLY A 178 -7.59 9.30 -16.86
C GLY A 178 -8.69 8.68 -15.99
N GLY A 179 -9.15 9.44 -15.00
CA GLY A 179 -10.19 9.00 -14.07
C GLY A 179 -9.86 9.35 -12.63
N ASP A 180 -10.71 8.87 -11.72
CA ASP A 180 -10.68 9.17 -10.28
C ASP A 180 -9.98 8.10 -9.43
N TYR A 181 -9.41 7.07 -10.06
CA TYR A 181 -8.61 6.04 -9.39
C TYR A 181 -7.43 5.61 -10.27
N ALA A 182 -6.26 5.44 -9.67
CA ALA A 182 -5.07 4.96 -10.36
C ALA A 182 -4.30 3.96 -9.51
N VAL A 183 -3.79 2.91 -10.16
CA VAL A 183 -2.78 1.98 -9.63
C VAL A 183 -1.48 2.27 -10.36
N SER A 184 -0.53 2.89 -9.68
CA SER A 184 0.77 3.28 -10.25
C SER A 184 1.86 2.35 -9.76
N VAL A 185 2.72 1.93 -10.67
CA VAL A 185 3.89 1.08 -10.40
C VAL A 185 5.13 1.91 -10.67
N TYR A 186 5.96 2.06 -9.66
CA TYR A 186 7.26 2.73 -9.76
C TYR A 186 8.38 1.73 -9.55
N ARG A 187 9.51 1.98 -10.19
CA ARG A 187 10.74 1.24 -9.99
C ARG A 187 11.79 2.13 -9.34
N LEU A 188 12.40 1.67 -8.25
CA LEU A 188 13.57 2.33 -7.68
C LEU A 188 14.77 2.11 -8.60
N THR A 189 15.28 3.20 -9.17
CA THR A 189 16.50 3.13 -10.00
C THR A 189 17.71 2.88 -9.11
N ALA A 190 18.64 2.06 -9.59
CA ALA A 190 19.90 1.85 -8.88
C ALA A 190 20.62 3.19 -8.73
N SER A 191 21.08 3.51 -7.51
CA SER A 191 22.07 4.59 -7.35
C SER A 191 23.31 4.21 -8.15
N ALA A 192 23.71 5.09 -9.07
CA ALA A 192 24.92 4.92 -9.85
C ALA A 192 26.17 4.94 -8.95
#